data_3f9de38a67f9fbd1e29c9de739d09da7
#
_entry.id   3f9de38a67f9fbd1e29c9de739d09da7
#
_cell.length_a   1.000
_cell.length_b   1.000
_cell.length_c   1.000
_cell.angle_alpha   90.00
_cell.angle_beta   90.00
_cell.angle_gamma   90.00
#
_symmetry.space_group_name_H-M   'P 1'
#
loop_
_entity.id
_entity.type
_entity.pdbx_description
1 polymer ?
#
loop_
_entity_poly.entity_id
_entity_poly.type
_entity_poly.pdbx_seq_one_letter_code
_entity_poly.pdbx_strand_id
1 'polypeptide(L)'
;MKRRSLLSGAAALGVAGATGLPRPAYSQAANRVIKFVPQANLANPDPVWTTTIVAANHAHMVWDQLWNFDEGLTPRLQMLAGAETSADGLTWKLTLRDGQLWHDGEKVLARDCVASLLRWMKRDGMGQRIASQLNEMVATSDNVFEIRLKKPFPLIPMAFANNCHMMPERMARTDAFQQITEYVGSGPFRFVRDEWVSGSRAVYARNERYQPRSEAPSNMSGGKVVHVDRVEWHITGDPSSAAAAVQTGELDWVEQPLADLLPVLRRANGVVVETTDLFGNAGLIRFNHMHPPFNNQKLRQAVLAVTDQKDFMAAVMGADSPLTQTGVGVFTPGTPLASDAGLEKITSRRDMAAARRLVAESGYKGERAVIMAPTDFAVINAMAQVTAQLCRDLGINVDYVATDWGALVQRRASREPVERGGWSIFCTFGDGFTFSNPAVYTALWGMGERAWFGWYNSPKMEALRDAWFDAPDLASQQRLGREMQLLAFEEVPFVPLGIWRQPIARRSNVTGILRATRPLFWNVRKA
;
A
#
# COMPACT_ATOMS: atom_id res chain seq x y z
N MET A 1 -1.86 42.65 -67.29
CA MET A 1 -1.84 42.41 -68.75
C MET A 1 -1.26 41.05 -69.05
N LYS A 2 -2.07 40.27 -69.80
CA LYS A 2 -1.76 39.23 -70.77
C LYS A 2 -0.89 38.06 -70.26
N ARG A 3 -1.46 36.83 -70.12
CA ARG A 3 -1.98 35.86 -71.10
C ARG A 3 -0.91 34.89 -71.61
N ARG A 4 -1.20 33.57 -71.33
CA ARG A 4 -1.22 32.43 -72.26
C ARG A 4 0.12 32.03 -72.87
N SER A 5 0.47 30.80 -73.04
CA SER A 5 -0.05 29.44 -73.26
C SER A 5 1.14 28.61 -73.75
N LEU A 6 1.25 27.34 -73.68
CA LEU A 6 0.78 26.21 -74.48
C LEU A 6 1.54 24.96 -74.04
N LEU A 7 0.88 23.97 -73.71
CA LEU A 7 0.67 22.63 -74.27
C LEU A 7 1.79 22.01 -75.17
N SER A 8 2.04 20.78 -74.83
CA SER A 8 2.32 19.62 -75.67
C SER A 8 3.68 18.94 -75.42
N GLY A 9 3.67 17.72 -74.89
CA GLY A 9 3.92 16.56 -75.68
C GLY A 9 4.77 15.48 -75.05
N ALA A 10 4.27 14.32 -75.15
CA ALA A 10 4.89 13.02 -75.28
C ALA A 10 5.12 12.13 -74.05
N ALA A 11 4.40 11.05 -74.06
CA ALA A 11 4.54 9.84 -73.25
C ALA A 11 5.88 9.13 -73.51
N ALA A 12 6.49 8.70 -72.41
CA ALA A 12 7.47 7.60 -72.50
C ALA A 12 7.22 6.67 -71.31
N LEU A 13 6.81 5.44 -71.60
CA LEU A 13 6.76 4.31 -70.72
C LEU A 13 8.16 3.99 -70.18
N GLY A 14 8.34 4.00 -68.87
CA GLY A 14 9.53 3.47 -68.21
C GLY A 14 9.10 2.62 -67.01
N VAL A 15 9.12 1.33 -67.16
CA VAL A 15 9.03 0.34 -66.07
C VAL A 15 10.25 0.54 -65.19
N ALA A 16 10.08 1.01 -63.96
CA ALA A 16 11.13 0.99 -62.95
C ALA A 16 10.62 0.29 -61.69
N GLY A 17 11.33 -0.76 -61.31
CA GLY A 17 11.02 -1.70 -60.28
C GLY A 17 10.73 -1.09 -58.90
N ALA A 18 9.86 -1.73 -58.20
CA ALA A 18 9.55 -1.47 -56.82
C ALA A 18 10.75 -1.79 -55.92
N THR A 19 11.61 -0.80 -55.68
CA THR A 19 12.53 -0.85 -54.56
C THR A 19 11.73 -0.38 -53.33
N GLY A 20 11.33 -1.35 -52.51
CA GLY A 20 10.75 -1.07 -51.23
C GLY A 20 11.72 -0.27 -50.37
N LEU A 21 11.49 1.01 -50.26
CA LEU A 21 12.12 1.83 -49.22
C LEU A 21 11.68 1.30 -47.88
N PRO A 22 12.59 1.01 -46.93
CA PRO A 22 12.20 0.60 -45.59
C PRO A 22 11.42 1.75 -44.97
N ARG A 23 10.17 1.51 -44.59
CA ARG A 23 9.41 2.43 -43.76
C ARG A 23 10.19 2.63 -42.46
N PRO A 24 10.46 3.86 -42.02
CA PRO A 24 11.17 4.08 -40.78
C PRO A 24 10.35 3.47 -39.64
N ALA A 25 11.02 2.64 -38.86
CA ALA A 25 10.45 1.96 -37.66
C ALA A 25 10.19 2.94 -36.50
N TYR A 26 9.56 4.07 -36.77
CA TYR A 26 9.21 5.08 -35.74
C TYR A 26 7.95 4.77 -34.94
N SER A 27 7.22 3.71 -35.26
CA SER A 27 5.91 3.44 -34.64
C SER A 27 5.97 2.45 -33.46
N GLN A 28 7.07 1.74 -33.22
CA GLN A 28 7.14 0.76 -32.12
C GLN A 28 7.55 1.34 -30.76
N ALA A 29 8.25 2.47 -30.72
CA ALA A 29 8.72 3.04 -29.46
C ALA A 29 7.58 3.64 -28.61
N ALA A 30 6.52 4.16 -29.23
CA ALA A 30 5.36 4.75 -28.51
C ALA A 30 4.49 3.69 -27.80
N ASN A 31 4.53 2.42 -28.24
CA ASN A 31 3.70 1.35 -27.70
C ASN A 31 4.26 0.69 -26.43
N ARG A 32 5.45 1.06 -25.99
CA ARG A 32 6.12 0.44 -24.83
C ARG A 32 6.11 1.33 -23.58
N VAL A 33 5.31 2.37 -23.57
CA VAL A 33 5.08 3.25 -22.40
C VAL A 33 3.72 2.94 -21.80
N ILE A 34 3.66 2.66 -20.50
CA ILE A 34 2.42 2.56 -19.72
C ILE A 34 2.16 3.90 -19.03
N LYS A 35 1.03 4.51 -19.33
CA LYS A 35 0.53 5.70 -18.63
C LYS A 35 -0.51 5.28 -17.60
N PHE A 36 -0.16 5.43 -16.35
CA PHE A 36 -0.90 4.91 -15.20
C PHE A 36 -1.39 6.04 -14.30
N VAL A 37 -2.60 5.93 -13.79
CA VAL A 37 -3.15 6.83 -12.75
C VAL A 37 -3.13 6.08 -11.43
N PRO A 38 -2.24 6.46 -10.49
CA PRO A 38 -2.19 5.87 -9.16
C PRO A 38 -3.37 6.34 -8.30
N GLN A 39 -3.64 5.59 -7.23
CA GLN A 39 -4.69 5.91 -6.25
C GLN A 39 -4.47 7.24 -5.51
N ALA A 40 -3.23 7.69 -5.42
CA ALA A 40 -2.87 8.92 -4.71
C ALA A 40 -1.55 9.49 -5.24
N ASN A 41 -1.29 10.76 -4.89
CA ASN A 41 -0.01 11.42 -5.16
C ASN A 41 1.16 10.76 -4.41
N LEU A 42 2.28 10.54 -5.12
CA LEU A 42 3.54 10.14 -4.53
C LEU A 42 4.24 11.37 -3.92
N ALA A 43 3.78 11.80 -2.75
CA ALA A 43 4.37 12.94 -2.05
C ALA A 43 5.68 12.59 -1.32
N ASN A 44 5.81 11.34 -0.87
CA ASN A 44 6.92 10.83 -0.07
C ASN A 44 7.43 9.51 -0.63
N PRO A 45 8.52 9.51 -1.41
CA PRO A 45 9.03 8.29 -2.05
C PRO A 45 9.82 7.34 -1.12
N ASP A 46 10.15 7.73 0.12
CA ASP A 46 10.91 6.89 1.06
C ASP A 46 10.01 5.87 1.76
N PRO A 47 10.10 4.56 1.47
CA PRO A 47 9.23 3.53 2.03
C PRO A 47 9.52 3.22 3.52
N VAL A 48 10.65 3.65 4.06
CA VAL A 48 10.96 3.51 5.49
C VAL A 48 10.34 4.66 6.29
N TRP A 49 10.28 5.86 5.69
CA TRP A 49 9.74 7.04 6.35
C TRP A 49 8.19 7.04 6.40
N THR A 50 7.52 6.51 5.37
CA THR A 50 6.05 6.50 5.27
C THR A 50 5.48 5.10 5.09
N THR A 51 4.23 4.90 5.53
CA THR A 51 3.46 3.64 5.38
C THR A 51 2.37 3.75 4.31
N THR A 52 2.43 4.76 3.42
CA THR A 52 1.41 4.93 2.39
C THR A 52 1.52 3.86 1.30
N ILE A 53 0.38 3.36 0.83
CA ILE A 53 0.34 2.33 -0.22
C ILE A 53 1.03 2.82 -1.50
N VAL A 54 0.82 4.08 -1.89
CA VAL A 54 1.46 4.66 -3.09
C VAL A 54 2.98 4.67 -2.99
N ALA A 55 3.55 4.92 -1.80
CA ALA A 55 4.99 4.84 -1.59
C ALA A 55 5.49 3.38 -1.60
N ALA A 56 4.71 2.43 -1.10
CA ALA A 56 5.02 1.01 -1.21
C ALA A 56 4.95 0.53 -2.67
N ASN A 57 3.96 0.96 -3.46
CA ASN A 57 3.87 0.66 -4.89
C ASN A 57 5.10 1.20 -5.65
N HIS A 58 5.53 2.43 -5.36
CA HIS A 58 6.78 3.01 -5.85
C HIS A 58 7.98 2.17 -5.45
N ALA A 59 8.07 1.78 -4.19
CA ALA A 59 9.20 1.04 -3.66
C ALA A 59 9.39 -0.32 -4.33
N HIS A 60 8.32 -1.06 -4.60
CA HIS A 60 8.37 -2.34 -5.32
C HIS A 60 8.89 -2.23 -6.76
N MET A 61 8.78 -1.07 -7.39
CA MET A 61 9.37 -0.84 -8.70
C MET A 61 10.88 -0.58 -8.61
N VAL A 62 11.31 0.18 -7.59
CA VAL A 62 12.66 0.75 -7.50
C VAL A 62 13.61 -0.13 -6.71
N TRP A 63 13.16 -0.72 -5.62
CA TRP A 63 13.99 -1.54 -4.72
C TRP A 63 13.50 -2.97 -4.67
N ASP A 64 14.43 -3.90 -4.59
CA ASP A 64 14.09 -5.30 -4.35
C ASP A 64 14.13 -5.62 -2.85
N GLN A 65 13.63 -6.80 -2.49
CA GLN A 65 13.53 -7.29 -1.11
C GLN A 65 14.23 -8.66 -0.99
N LEU A 66 14.59 -9.08 0.21
CA LEU A 66 15.21 -10.38 0.44
C LEU A 66 14.22 -11.52 0.18
N TRP A 67 12.99 -11.37 0.64
CA TRP A 67 11.84 -12.21 0.33
C TRP A 67 10.71 -11.36 -0.24
N ASN A 68 9.80 -12.00 -0.97
CA ASN A 68 8.53 -11.43 -1.39
C ASN A 68 7.42 -12.46 -1.22
N PHE A 69 6.17 -12.02 -1.07
CA PHE A 69 5.02 -12.89 -0.95
C PHE A 69 4.54 -13.39 -2.32
N ASP A 70 4.21 -14.69 -2.39
CA ASP A 70 3.44 -15.27 -3.48
C ASP A 70 1.91 -15.00 -3.29
N GLU A 71 1.07 -15.47 -4.23
CA GLU A 71 -0.39 -15.31 -4.13
C GLU A 71 -1.00 -16.00 -2.89
N GLY A 72 -0.35 -17.01 -2.34
CA GLY A 72 -0.75 -17.68 -1.11
C GLY A 72 -0.21 -17.01 0.16
N LEU A 73 0.39 -15.82 0.06
CA LEU A 73 1.05 -15.08 1.15
C LEU A 73 2.20 -15.85 1.81
N THR A 74 2.82 -16.77 1.07
CA THR A 74 4.01 -17.47 1.51
C THR A 74 5.25 -16.65 1.12
N PRO A 75 6.17 -16.37 2.06
CA PRO A 75 7.44 -15.70 1.72
C PRO A 75 8.30 -16.60 0.82
N ARG A 76 8.70 -16.06 -0.34
CA ARG A 76 9.61 -16.70 -1.30
C ARG A 76 10.90 -15.90 -1.39
N LEU A 77 12.01 -16.58 -1.56
CA LEU A 77 13.31 -15.95 -1.77
C LEU A 77 13.24 -15.03 -3.00
N GLN A 78 13.75 -13.81 -2.88
CA GLN A 78 13.80 -12.87 -4.01
C GLN A 78 15.25 -12.44 -4.31
N MET A 79 15.90 -11.63 -3.47
CA MET A 79 17.32 -11.30 -3.63
C MET A 79 18.24 -12.42 -3.16
N LEU A 80 17.76 -13.35 -2.36
CA LEU A 80 18.55 -14.42 -1.78
C LEU A 80 18.67 -15.64 -2.71
N ALA A 81 19.85 -16.22 -2.76
CA ALA A 81 20.10 -17.57 -3.28
C ALA A 81 19.71 -18.64 -2.27
N GLY A 82 19.90 -18.36 -0.97
CA GLY A 82 19.59 -19.29 0.11
C GLY A 82 19.46 -18.59 1.46
N ALA A 83 18.75 -19.25 2.36
CA ALA A 83 18.61 -18.88 3.76
C ALA A 83 18.67 -20.13 4.62
N GLU A 84 19.59 -20.17 5.55
CA GLU A 84 19.83 -21.30 6.45
C GLU A 84 19.61 -20.83 7.89
N THR A 85 19.02 -21.69 8.71
CA THR A 85 18.82 -21.43 10.14
C THR A 85 19.54 -22.48 10.95
N SER A 86 20.27 -22.10 12.00
CA SER A 86 20.90 -23.02 12.94
C SER A 86 19.85 -23.89 13.65
N ALA A 87 20.27 -25.07 14.14
CA ALA A 87 19.36 -26.03 14.78
C ALA A 87 18.63 -25.46 16.02
N ASP A 88 19.25 -24.51 16.70
CA ASP A 88 18.67 -23.81 17.85
C ASP A 88 17.79 -22.60 17.44
N GLY A 89 17.70 -22.28 16.13
CA GLY A 89 16.95 -21.17 15.60
C GLY A 89 17.51 -19.78 15.90
N LEU A 90 18.73 -19.70 16.45
CA LEU A 90 19.32 -18.43 16.90
C LEU A 90 20.12 -17.71 15.82
N THR A 91 20.59 -18.43 14.80
CA THR A 91 21.41 -17.83 13.74
C THR A 91 20.76 -18.09 12.38
N TRP A 92 20.52 -16.98 11.65
CA TRP A 92 20.11 -17.01 10.26
C TRP A 92 21.30 -16.60 9.40
N LYS A 93 21.70 -17.46 8.46
CA LYS A 93 22.70 -17.18 7.44
C LYS A 93 22.03 -16.96 6.11
N LEU A 94 22.20 -15.77 5.55
CA LEU A 94 21.53 -15.32 4.35
C LEU A 94 22.56 -15.09 3.23
N THR A 95 22.35 -15.74 2.08
CA THR A 95 23.26 -15.67 0.93
C THR A 95 22.55 -14.97 -0.23
N LEU A 96 23.13 -13.87 -0.72
CA LEU A 96 22.63 -13.12 -1.88
C LEU A 96 22.85 -13.91 -3.19
N ARG A 97 21.98 -13.72 -4.18
CA ARG A 97 22.21 -14.19 -5.54
C ARG A 97 23.37 -13.43 -6.16
N ASP A 98 24.13 -14.08 -6.99
CA ASP A 98 25.22 -13.44 -7.75
C ASP A 98 24.69 -12.46 -8.80
N GLY A 99 25.53 -11.50 -9.17
CA GLY A 99 25.32 -10.59 -10.30
C GLY A 99 24.30 -9.47 -10.08
N GLN A 100 23.75 -9.32 -8.87
CA GLN A 100 22.82 -8.21 -8.56
C GLN A 100 23.57 -6.88 -8.56
N LEU A 101 22.97 -5.88 -9.22
CA LEU A 101 23.53 -4.53 -9.33
C LEU A 101 22.51 -3.48 -8.85
N TRP A 102 23.03 -2.42 -8.24
CA TRP A 102 22.29 -1.20 -8.06
C TRP A 102 22.09 -0.47 -9.39
N HIS A 103 21.13 0.45 -9.45
CA HIS A 103 20.82 1.21 -10.67
C HIS A 103 21.98 2.06 -11.19
N ASP A 104 22.93 2.45 -10.34
CA ASP A 104 24.15 3.17 -10.71
C ASP A 104 25.26 2.25 -11.23
N GLY A 105 25.11 0.93 -11.09
CA GLY A 105 26.04 -0.08 -11.58
C GLY A 105 26.95 -0.70 -10.53
N GLU A 106 26.92 -0.20 -9.33
CA GLU A 106 27.61 -0.80 -8.19
C GLU A 106 27.00 -2.16 -7.84
N LYS A 107 27.80 -3.06 -7.26
CA LYS A 107 27.34 -4.38 -6.81
C LYS A 107 26.46 -4.23 -5.57
N VAL A 108 25.42 -5.04 -5.48
CA VAL A 108 24.68 -5.24 -4.24
C VAL A 108 25.52 -6.11 -3.31
N LEU A 109 25.79 -5.63 -2.11
CA LEU A 109 26.63 -6.32 -1.14
C LEU A 109 25.85 -6.62 0.15
N ALA A 110 26.29 -7.63 0.88
CA ALA A 110 25.69 -8.03 2.16
C ALA A 110 25.66 -6.88 3.19
N ARG A 111 26.66 -6.01 3.20
CA ARG A 111 26.71 -4.81 4.07
C ARG A 111 25.58 -3.81 3.76
N ASP A 112 25.15 -3.71 2.51
CA ASP A 112 24.02 -2.87 2.10
C ASP A 112 22.72 -3.41 2.72
N CYS A 113 22.53 -4.73 2.69
CA CYS A 113 21.38 -5.39 3.29
C CYS A 113 21.37 -5.21 4.82
N VAL A 114 22.52 -5.39 5.48
CA VAL A 114 22.66 -5.15 6.93
C VAL A 114 22.26 -3.72 7.28
N ALA A 115 22.79 -2.72 6.57
CA ALA A 115 22.46 -1.32 6.80
C ALA A 115 20.97 -1.02 6.58
N SER A 116 20.39 -1.58 5.50
CA SER A 116 18.96 -1.43 5.17
C SER A 116 18.06 -2.01 6.25
N LEU A 117 18.36 -3.22 6.72
CA LEU A 117 17.62 -3.88 7.78
C LEU A 117 17.70 -3.09 9.09
N LEU A 118 18.87 -2.60 9.47
CA LEU A 118 19.06 -1.79 10.69
C LEU A 118 18.29 -0.46 10.61
N ARG A 119 18.19 0.17 9.42
CA ARG A 119 17.37 1.37 9.23
C ARG A 119 15.88 1.05 9.34
N TRP A 120 15.42 0.01 8.64
CA TRP A 120 14.03 -0.45 8.64
C TRP A 120 13.56 -0.84 10.04
N MET A 121 14.38 -1.56 10.80
CA MET A 121 14.10 -1.97 12.18
C MET A 121 13.81 -0.82 13.15
N LYS A 122 14.24 0.40 12.86
CA LYS A 122 13.94 1.58 13.70
C LYS A 122 12.51 2.07 13.53
N ARG A 123 11.84 1.74 12.42
CA ARG A 123 10.52 2.28 12.04
C ARG A 123 9.42 1.22 12.02
N ASP A 124 9.74 0.04 11.50
CA ASP A 124 8.77 -1.05 11.36
C ASP A 124 8.62 -1.82 12.68
N GLY A 125 7.39 -2.21 13.03
CA GLY A 125 7.15 -2.88 14.30
C GLY A 125 7.65 -4.30 14.36
N MET A 126 7.60 -5.06 13.25
CA MET A 126 8.29 -6.34 13.17
C MET A 126 9.80 -6.15 13.26
N GLY A 127 10.30 -5.11 12.61
CA GLY A 127 11.69 -4.70 12.71
C GLY A 127 12.11 -4.36 14.14
N GLN A 128 11.31 -3.60 14.89
CA GLN A 128 11.54 -3.30 16.30
C GLN A 128 11.52 -4.55 17.18
N ARG A 129 10.61 -5.50 16.87
CA ARG A 129 10.58 -6.81 17.55
C ARG A 129 11.87 -7.60 17.33
N ILE A 130 12.32 -7.70 16.07
CA ILE A 130 13.59 -8.35 15.74
C ILE A 130 14.75 -7.63 16.43
N ALA A 131 14.79 -6.28 16.39
CA ALA A 131 15.83 -5.49 17.03
C ALA A 131 15.91 -5.73 18.55
N SER A 132 14.78 -5.94 19.24
CA SER A 132 14.78 -6.24 20.68
C SER A 132 15.42 -7.60 21.02
N GLN A 133 15.39 -8.52 20.06
CA GLN A 133 15.96 -9.87 20.18
C GLN A 133 17.32 -10.01 19.49
N LEU A 134 17.76 -8.96 18.79
CA LEU A 134 19.02 -8.98 18.06
C LEU A 134 20.22 -9.03 19.02
N ASN A 135 21.12 -9.96 18.80
CA ASN A 135 22.44 -9.97 19.39
C ASN A 135 23.43 -9.26 18.47
N GLU A 136 23.46 -9.68 17.20
CA GLU A 136 24.35 -9.14 16.19
C GLU A 136 23.77 -9.34 14.79
N MET A 137 24.07 -8.40 13.88
CA MET A 137 23.84 -8.55 12.44
C MET A 137 25.09 -8.09 11.70
N VAL A 138 25.73 -8.99 10.95
CA VAL A 138 27.05 -8.73 10.38
C VAL A 138 27.19 -9.36 8.99
N ALA A 139 27.77 -8.61 8.03
CA ALA A 139 28.22 -9.14 6.76
C ALA A 139 29.51 -9.96 7.00
N THR A 140 29.47 -11.24 6.65
CA THR A 140 30.61 -12.16 6.78
C THR A 140 31.42 -12.28 5.49
N SER A 141 30.81 -11.89 4.36
CA SER A 141 31.48 -11.71 3.07
C SER A 141 30.70 -10.72 2.21
N ASP A 142 31.11 -10.49 0.97
CA ASP A 142 30.40 -9.59 0.03
C ASP A 142 28.96 -10.01 -0.22
N ASN A 143 28.65 -11.31 -0.21
CA ASN A 143 27.35 -11.87 -0.53
C ASN A 143 26.68 -12.63 0.62
N VAL A 144 27.29 -12.72 1.80
CA VAL A 144 26.74 -13.46 2.95
C VAL A 144 26.69 -12.54 4.17
N PHE A 145 25.58 -12.56 4.88
CA PHE A 145 25.44 -11.95 6.19
C PHE A 145 24.68 -12.86 7.15
N GLU A 146 24.92 -12.65 8.43
CA GLU A 146 24.29 -13.38 9.53
C GLU A 146 23.47 -12.48 10.42
N ILE A 147 22.34 -13.01 10.89
CA ILE A 147 21.49 -12.42 11.93
C ILE A 147 21.55 -13.36 13.13
N ARG A 148 22.14 -12.90 14.23
CA ARG A 148 22.25 -13.66 15.48
C ARG A 148 21.28 -13.09 16.49
N LEU A 149 20.41 -13.95 17.02
CA LEU A 149 19.30 -13.60 17.90
C LEU A 149 19.53 -14.14 19.32
N LYS A 150 18.92 -13.49 20.31
CA LYS A 150 18.87 -13.94 21.71
C LYS A 150 17.79 -15.01 21.95
N LYS A 151 16.77 -15.04 21.10
CA LYS A 151 15.68 -16.02 21.07
C LYS A 151 15.36 -16.39 19.64
N PRO A 152 14.92 -17.62 19.35
CA PRO A 152 14.49 -18.00 18.01
C PRO A 152 13.35 -17.11 17.50
N PHE A 153 13.42 -16.73 16.22
CA PHE A 153 12.37 -15.95 15.57
C PHE A 153 12.09 -16.49 14.16
N PRO A 154 11.18 -17.46 14.03
CA PRO A 154 10.92 -18.14 12.76
C PRO A 154 10.24 -17.27 11.72
N LEU A 155 9.71 -16.09 12.09
CA LEU A 155 9.00 -15.17 11.21
C LEU A 155 9.91 -14.20 10.44
N ILE A 156 11.25 -14.38 10.46
CA ILE A 156 12.20 -13.58 9.66
C ILE A 156 11.79 -13.49 8.18
N PRO A 157 11.44 -14.57 7.47
CA PRO A 157 11.02 -14.49 6.07
C PRO A 157 9.77 -13.63 5.87
N MET A 158 8.77 -13.77 6.74
CA MET A 158 7.54 -12.98 6.71
C MET A 158 7.84 -11.48 6.95
N ALA A 159 8.68 -11.17 7.94
CA ALA A 159 9.04 -9.81 8.28
C ALA A 159 9.74 -9.10 7.12
N PHE A 160 10.70 -9.77 6.48
CA PHE A 160 11.50 -9.19 5.40
C PHE A 160 10.81 -9.21 4.03
N ALA A 161 9.70 -9.95 3.90
CA ALA A 161 8.82 -9.86 2.73
C ALA A 161 7.84 -8.68 2.82
N ASN A 162 7.67 -8.06 3.99
CA ASN A 162 6.72 -6.98 4.19
C ASN A 162 7.39 -5.59 4.13
N ASN A 163 7.38 -4.96 2.95
CA ASN A 163 7.89 -3.60 2.72
C ASN A 163 9.32 -3.34 3.25
N CYS A 164 10.13 -4.40 3.34
CA CYS A 164 11.52 -4.32 3.78
C CYS A 164 12.44 -4.26 2.56
N HIS A 165 12.63 -3.07 2.00
CA HIS A 165 13.37 -2.82 0.77
C HIS A 165 14.86 -2.60 1.02
N MET A 166 15.70 -3.25 0.19
CA MET A 166 17.16 -3.11 0.30
C MET A 166 17.64 -1.88 -0.48
N MET A 167 18.54 -1.11 0.12
CA MET A 167 19.11 0.14 -0.40
C MET A 167 20.64 0.08 -0.33
N PRO A 168 21.37 0.82 -1.16
CA PRO A 168 22.80 1.03 -0.96
C PRO A 168 23.11 1.52 0.46
N GLU A 169 24.20 1.04 1.04
CA GLU A 169 24.59 1.39 2.43
C GLU A 169 24.60 2.90 2.67
N ARG A 170 25.10 3.70 1.70
CA ARG A 170 25.14 5.16 1.78
C ARG A 170 23.75 5.80 1.99
N MET A 171 22.71 5.22 1.34
CA MET A 171 21.32 5.64 1.54
C MET A 171 20.75 5.09 2.84
N ALA A 172 21.00 3.81 3.14
CA ALA A 172 20.52 3.14 4.33
C ALA A 172 21.07 3.72 5.64
N ARG A 173 22.20 4.43 5.59
CA ARG A 173 22.76 5.18 6.72
C ARG A 173 22.03 6.49 7.03
N THR A 174 21.12 6.96 6.15
CA THR A 174 20.24 8.09 6.46
C THR A 174 19.42 7.76 7.71
N ASP A 175 19.28 8.71 8.62
CA ASP A 175 18.46 8.53 9.82
C ASP A 175 17.06 8.06 9.44
N ALA A 176 16.52 7.07 10.16
CA ALA A 176 15.23 6.47 9.82
C ALA A 176 14.04 7.44 9.98
N PHE A 177 14.22 8.55 10.70
CA PHE A 177 13.23 9.61 10.88
C PHE A 177 13.44 10.79 9.91
N GLN A 178 14.42 10.68 9.00
CA GLN A 178 14.64 11.59 7.89
C GLN A 178 14.42 10.87 6.56
N GLN A 179 13.86 11.61 5.59
CA GLN A 179 13.64 11.06 4.26
C GLN A 179 14.98 10.97 3.50
N ILE A 180 15.12 9.91 2.71
CA ILE A 180 16.22 9.82 1.74
C ILE A 180 16.05 10.87 0.64
N THR A 181 17.16 11.30 0.08
CA THR A 181 17.22 12.28 -1.02
C THR A 181 17.68 11.67 -2.35
N GLU A 182 18.22 10.46 -2.29
CA GLU A 182 18.66 9.66 -3.42
C GLU A 182 17.72 8.45 -3.58
N TYR A 183 17.47 8.01 -4.82
CA TYR A 183 16.52 6.94 -5.13
C TYR A 183 17.15 5.86 -6.02
N VAL A 184 18.30 5.36 -5.62
CA VAL A 184 19.01 4.25 -6.27
C VAL A 184 18.52 2.94 -5.63
N GLY A 185 18.03 2.04 -6.47
CA GLY A 185 17.57 0.72 -6.05
C GLY A 185 18.21 -0.39 -6.88
N SER A 186 17.77 -1.63 -6.67
CA SER A 186 18.13 -2.82 -7.44
C SER A 186 16.95 -3.43 -8.19
N GLY A 187 15.79 -2.80 -8.11
CA GLY A 187 14.52 -3.29 -8.66
C GLY A 187 14.43 -3.25 -10.19
N PRO A 188 13.31 -3.75 -10.73
CA PRO A 188 13.12 -3.88 -12.18
C PRO A 188 12.96 -2.55 -12.93
N PHE A 189 12.69 -1.44 -12.19
CA PHE A 189 12.59 -0.10 -12.76
C PHE A 189 13.46 0.89 -12.01
N ARG A 190 14.01 1.87 -12.75
CA ARG A 190 14.75 3.01 -12.22
C ARG A 190 13.81 4.22 -12.10
N PHE A 191 13.80 4.87 -10.94
CA PHE A 191 13.06 6.13 -10.74
C PHE A 191 13.80 7.26 -11.47
N VAL A 192 13.08 7.99 -12.35
CA VAL A 192 13.63 9.14 -13.09
C VAL A 192 13.36 10.39 -12.28
N ARG A 193 14.25 10.68 -11.33
CA ARG A 193 14.09 11.76 -10.34
C ARG A 193 13.82 13.13 -10.96
N ASP A 194 14.49 13.45 -12.07
CA ASP A 194 14.39 14.75 -12.74
C ASP A 194 13.04 14.97 -13.43
N GLU A 195 12.28 13.90 -13.64
CA GLU A 195 10.94 13.94 -14.21
C GLU A 195 9.84 13.76 -13.15
N TRP A 196 10.19 13.65 -11.88
CA TRP A 196 9.21 13.60 -10.79
C TRP A 196 8.81 15.03 -10.38
N VAL A 197 7.51 15.29 -10.48
CA VAL A 197 6.86 16.51 -10.00
C VAL A 197 5.75 16.06 -9.07
N SER A 198 5.93 16.28 -7.76
CA SER A 198 4.91 15.92 -6.77
C SER A 198 3.57 16.60 -7.07
N GLY A 199 2.49 15.84 -7.02
CA GLY A 199 1.15 16.29 -7.40
C GLY A 199 0.85 16.26 -8.89
N SER A 200 1.81 15.88 -9.75
CA SER A 200 1.63 15.85 -11.19
C SER A 200 2.09 14.54 -11.82
N ARG A 201 3.37 14.19 -11.67
CA ARG A 201 3.94 13.06 -12.40
C ARG A 201 5.07 12.37 -11.64
N ALA A 202 5.13 11.02 -11.77
CA ALA A 202 6.30 10.21 -11.41
C ALA A 202 6.65 9.28 -12.57
N VAL A 203 7.92 9.09 -12.83
CA VAL A 203 8.39 8.39 -14.02
C VAL A 203 9.39 7.31 -13.66
N TYR A 204 9.26 6.16 -14.33
CA TYR A 204 10.09 4.99 -14.14
C TYR A 204 10.57 4.46 -15.49
N ALA A 205 11.86 4.25 -15.63
CA ALA A 205 12.47 3.62 -16.79
C ALA A 205 12.83 2.18 -16.47
N ARG A 206 12.75 1.28 -17.45
CA ARG A 206 13.19 -0.12 -17.30
C ARG A 206 14.65 -0.18 -16.83
N ASN A 207 14.94 -1.07 -15.89
CA ASN A 207 16.30 -1.43 -15.53
C ASN A 207 16.81 -2.53 -16.47
N GLU A 208 17.59 -2.18 -17.48
CA GLU A 208 18.11 -3.12 -18.48
C GLU A 208 19.07 -4.16 -17.88
N ARG A 209 19.60 -3.91 -16.69
CA ARG A 209 20.55 -4.80 -16.01
C ARG A 209 19.88 -5.67 -14.94
N TYR A 210 18.55 -5.51 -14.76
CA TYR A 210 17.82 -6.33 -13.80
C TYR A 210 17.86 -7.81 -14.19
N GLN A 211 18.21 -8.66 -13.23
CA GLN A 211 18.24 -10.11 -13.41
C GLN A 211 17.03 -10.74 -12.73
N PRO A 212 15.93 -11.01 -13.46
CA PRO A 212 14.76 -11.64 -12.89
C PRO A 212 15.09 -13.08 -12.44
N ARG A 213 14.30 -13.58 -11.48
CA ARG A 213 14.32 -15.00 -11.14
C ARG A 213 13.74 -15.82 -12.30
N SER A 214 14.06 -17.13 -12.33
CA SER A 214 13.55 -18.05 -13.34
C SER A 214 12.15 -18.56 -13.04
N GLU A 215 11.70 -18.48 -11.78
CA GLU A 215 10.37 -18.93 -11.36
C GLU A 215 9.28 -18.04 -11.97
N ALA A 216 8.11 -18.63 -12.22
CA ALA A 216 6.96 -17.87 -12.69
C ALA A 216 6.59 -16.74 -11.71
N PRO A 217 6.17 -15.57 -12.20
CA PRO A 217 5.72 -14.49 -11.31
C PRO A 217 4.45 -14.93 -10.55
N SER A 218 4.42 -14.64 -9.25
CA SER A 218 3.28 -14.90 -8.37
C SER A 218 3.18 -13.79 -7.34
N ASN A 219 2.13 -12.96 -7.40
CA ASN A 219 2.02 -11.73 -6.62
C ASN A 219 3.34 -10.91 -6.75
N MET A 220 4.02 -10.59 -5.65
CA MET A 220 5.26 -9.81 -5.64
C MET A 220 6.53 -10.66 -5.82
N SER A 221 6.42 -11.99 -5.82
CA SER A 221 7.56 -12.93 -5.92
C SER A 221 7.79 -13.47 -7.32
N GLY A 222 8.91 -14.17 -7.50
CA GLY A 222 9.29 -14.84 -8.74
C GLY A 222 9.94 -13.92 -9.78
N GLY A 223 9.80 -14.28 -11.03
CA GLY A 223 10.43 -13.59 -12.15
C GLY A 223 9.77 -12.26 -12.49
N LYS A 224 10.42 -11.16 -12.13
CA LYS A 224 9.97 -9.80 -12.46
C LYS A 224 10.44 -9.38 -13.85
N VAL A 225 9.85 -9.95 -14.90
CA VAL A 225 10.24 -9.68 -16.29
C VAL A 225 9.55 -8.42 -16.81
N VAL A 226 10.31 -7.42 -17.21
CA VAL A 226 9.79 -6.14 -17.71
C VAL A 226 9.73 -6.15 -19.24
N HIS A 227 8.51 -5.91 -19.79
CA HIS A 227 8.28 -5.88 -21.24
C HIS A 227 8.07 -4.46 -21.79
N VAL A 228 7.92 -3.46 -20.92
CA VAL A 228 7.74 -2.06 -21.29
C VAL A 228 9.03 -1.28 -21.01
N ASP A 229 9.26 -0.18 -21.75
CA ASP A 229 10.46 0.63 -21.56
C ASP A 229 10.31 1.66 -20.45
N ARG A 230 9.04 2.06 -20.21
CA ARG A 230 8.73 3.17 -19.32
C ARG A 230 7.34 3.03 -18.70
N VAL A 231 7.21 3.47 -17.46
CA VAL A 231 5.95 3.66 -16.77
C VAL A 231 5.87 5.11 -16.30
N GLU A 232 4.79 5.77 -16.64
CA GLU A 232 4.51 7.15 -16.23
C GLU A 232 3.27 7.17 -15.34
N TRP A 233 3.44 7.60 -14.12
CA TRP A 233 2.32 7.87 -13.22
C TRP A 233 1.84 9.31 -13.46
N HIS A 234 0.58 9.46 -13.82
CA HIS A 234 -0.09 10.72 -14.01
C HIS A 234 -1.05 10.97 -12.85
N ILE A 235 -0.79 12.00 -12.07
CA ILE A 235 -1.67 12.37 -10.96
C ILE A 235 -2.78 13.25 -11.52
N THR A 236 -3.99 12.76 -11.52
CA THR A 236 -5.18 13.49 -11.96
C THR A 236 -6.01 13.86 -10.72
N GLY A 237 -6.29 15.15 -10.54
CA GLY A 237 -7.11 15.62 -9.43
C GLY A 237 -8.61 15.31 -9.57
N ASP A 238 -9.05 14.92 -10.79
CA ASP A 238 -10.44 14.61 -11.10
C ASP A 238 -10.57 13.18 -11.65
N PRO A 239 -11.27 12.29 -10.94
CA PRO A 239 -11.51 10.92 -11.39
C PRO A 239 -12.30 10.80 -12.70
N SER A 240 -13.17 11.78 -13.03
CA SER A 240 -13.93 11.77 -14.28
C SER A 240 -13.01 12.03 -15.47
N SER A 241 -12.03 12.92 -15.31
CA SER A 241 -10.97 13.15 -16.30
C SER A 241 -10.11 11.89 -16.52
N ALA A 242 -9.75 11.18 -15.46
CA ALA A 242 -9.03 9.91 -15.56
C ALA A 242 -9.84 8.85 -16.32
N ALA A 243 -11.14 8.74 -16.03
CA ALA A 243 -12.05 7.84 -16.72
C ALA A 243 -12.21 8.19 -18.21
N ALA A 244 -12.33 9.47 -18.56
CA ALA A 244 -12.38 9.93 -19.95
C ALA A 244 -11.08 9.64 -20.69
N ALA A 245 -9.92 9.90 -20.07
CA ALA A 245 -8.60 9.68 -20.64
C ALA A 245 -8.30 8.19 -20.92
N VAL A 246 -8.78 7.25 -20.09
CA VAL A 246 -8.66 5.81 -20.40
C VAL A 246 -9.61 5.39 -21.50
N GLN A 247 -10.80 6.01 -21.65
CA GLN A 247 -11.71 5.73 -22.75
C GLN A 247 -11.13 6.18 -24.09
N THR A 248 -10.52 7.35 -24.16
CA THR A 248 -9.88 7.91 -25.38
C THR A 248 -8.52 7.27 -25.69
N GLY A 249 -7.90 6.56 -24.76
CA GLY A 249 -6.57 5.97 -24.91
C GLY A 249 -5.42 6.96 -24.65
N GLU A 250 -5.68 8.12 -24.07
CA GLU A 250 -4.66 9.03 -23.56
C GLU A 250 -3.93 8.44 -22.37
N LEU A 251 -4.65 7.73 -21.49
CA LEU A 251 -4.12 6.94 -20.38
C LEU A 251 -4.39 5.45 -20.59
N ASP A 252 -3.57 4.61 -20.03
CA ASP A 252 -3.58 3.17 -20.26
C ASP A 252 -4.24 2.38 -19.11
N TRP A 253 -4.06 2.85 -17.87
CA TRP A 253 -4.51 2.12 -16.69
C TRP A 253 -4.82 3.10 -15.55
N VAL A 254 -6.02 2.97 -14.99
CA VAL A 254 -6.47 3.68 -13.78
C VAL A 254 -6.57 2.68 -12.64
N GLU A 255 -5.81 2.91 -11.55
CA GLU A 255 -5.74 2.00 -10.40
C GLU A 255 -7.07 1.89 -9.66
N GLN A 256 -7.71 3.04 -9.41
CA GLN A 256 -8.94 3.09 -8.61
C GLN A 256 -9.97 4.02 -9.27
N PRO A 257 -10.65 3.58 -10.34
CA PRO A 257 -11.76 4.36 -10.90
C PRO A 257 -12.90 4.45 -9.86
N LEU A 258 -13.60 5.60 -9.82
CA LEU A 258 -14.77 5.76 -8.96
C LEU A 258 -15.84 4.70 -9.27
N ALA A 259 -16.52 4.23 -8.23
CA ALA A 259 -17.57 3.24 -8.33
C ALA A 259 -18.69 3.66 -9.31
N ASP A 260 -19.10 4.92 -9.25
CA ASP A 260 -20.14 5.50 -10.12
C ASP A 260 -19.75 5.54 -11.60
N LEU A 261 -18.48 5.52 -11.92
CA LEU A 261 -17.97 5.51 -13.29
C LEU A 261 -17.79 4.10 -13.87
N LEU A 262 -17.81 3.05 -13.04
CA LEU A 262 -17.63 1.66 -13.48
C LEU A 262 -18.65 1.22 -14.56
N PRO A 263 -19.96 1.57 -14.47
CA PRO A 263 -20.93 1.19 -15.50
C PRO A 263 -20.61 1.82 -16.87
N VAL A 264 -20.09 3.04 -16.91
CA VAL A 264 -19.69 3.72 -18.15
C VAL A 264 -18.43 3.08 -18.71
N LEU A 265 -17.41 2.85 -17.86
CA LEU A 265 -16.15 2.24 -18.26
C LEU A 265 -16.32 0.82 -18.80
N ARG A 266 -17.22 0.01 -18.21
CA ARG A 266 -17.53 -1.35 -18.70
C ARG A 266 -18.15 -1.38 -20.09
N ARG A 267 -18.85 -0.30 -20.49
CA ARG A 267 -19.47 -0.17 -21.83
C ARG A 267 -18.55 0.49 -22.85
N ALA A 268 -17.44 1.07 -22.41
CA ALA A 268 -16.53 1.79 -23.29
C ALA A 268 -15.70 0.83 -24.16
N ASN A 269 -15.66 1.08 -25.47
CA ASN A 269 -14.88 0.28 -26.41
C ASN A 269 -13.37 0.34 -26.08
N GLY A 270 -12.73 -0.83 -26.05
CA GLY A 270 -11.30 -0.94 -25.78
C GLY A 270 -10.90 -0.68 -24.33
N VAL A 271 -11.86 -0.65 -23.40
CA VAL A 271 -11.64 -0.61 -21.94
C VAL A 271 -12.03 -1.94 -21.32
N VAL A 272 -11.21 -2.42 -20.40
CA VAL A 272 -11.49 -3.59 -19.56
C VAL A 272 -11.53 -3.13 -18.10
N VAL A 273 -12.60 -3.51 -17.41
CA VAL A 273 -12.77 -3.30 -15.96
C VAL A 273 -12.71 -4.65 -15.27
N GLU A 274 -11.70 -4.88 -14.46
CA GLU A 274 -11.47 -6.16 -13.78
C GLU A 274 -10.93 -5.96 -12.36
N THR A 275 -11.05 -6.97 -11.52
CA THR A 275 -10.49 -6.98 -10.17
C THR A 275 -9.26 -7.89 -10.15
N THR A 276 -8.11 -7.29 -9.87
CA THR A 276 -6.82 -8.01 -9.76
C THR A 276 -6.37 -8.20 -8.32
N ASP A 277 -7.03 -7.51 -7.38
CA ASP A 277 -6.76 -7.59 -5.95
C ASP A 277 -7.14 -8.96 -5.38
N LEU A 278 -6.26 -9.52 -4.55
CA LEU A 278 -6.40 -10.86 -3.96
C LEU A 278 -7.34 -10.86 -2.74
N PHE A 279 -7.31 -9.81 -1.90
CA PHE A 279 -7.94 -9.82 -0.58
C PHE A 279 -8.93 -8.68 -0.33
N GLY A 280 -8.98 -7.69 -1.21
CA GLY A 280 -9.74 -6.46 -1.03
C GLY A 280 -9.02 -5.45 -0.13
N ASN A 281 -9.66 -4.30 0.02
CA ASN A 281 -9.20 -3.21 0.89
C ASN A 281 -10.11 -3.14 2.11
N ALA A 282 -9.54 -3.13 3.31
CA ALA A 282 -10.28 -3.00 4.56
C ALA A 282 -10.16 -1.57 5.11
N GLY A 283 -11.30 -0.92 5.30
CA GLY A 283 -11.38 0.43 5.84
C GLY A 283 -11.36 0.45 7.36
N LEU A 284 -10.84 1.54 7.94
CA LEU A 284 -10.92 1.77 9.38
C LEU A 284 -11.02 3.25 9.75
N ILE A 285 -11.68 3.54 10.88
CA ILE A 285 -11.57 4.79 11.61
C ILE A 285 -10.40 4.68 12.58
N ARG A 286 -9.45 5.60 12.52
CA ARG A 286 -8.34 5.68 13.48
C ARG A 286 -8.50 6.84 14.42
N PHE A 287 -8.40 6.57 15.73
CA PHE A 287 -8.46 7.58 16.78
C PHE A 287 -7.06 8.00 17.24
N ASN A 288 -6.94 9.24 17.67
CA ASN A 288 -5.81 9.71 18.47
C ASN A 288 -6.08 9.40 19.95
N HIS A 289 -5.27 8.51 20.52
CA HIS A 289 -5.40 8.07 21.90
C HIS A 289 -4.65 8.97 22.91
N MET A 290 -3.88 9.94 22.44
CA MET A 290 -3.07 10.82 23.30
C MET A 290 -3.89 11.95 23.90
N HIS A 291 -4.88 12.47 23.15
CA HIS A 291 -5.58 13.71 23.48
C HIS A 291 -7.09 13.55 23.50
N PRO A 292 -7.79 14.41 24.28
CA PRO A 292 -9.26 14.50 24.18
C PRO A 292 -9.72 14.80 22.74
N PRO A 293 -10.94 14.36 22.35
CA PRO A 293 -11.87 13.60 23.18
C PRO A 293 -11.62 12.09 23.14
N PHE A 294 -10.84 11.55 22.15
CA PHE A 294 -10.78 10.12 21.91
C PHE A 294 -9.67 9.37 22.68
N ASN A 295 -8.93 10.02 23.58
CA ASN A 295 -8.22 9.32 24.64
C ASN A 295 -9.21 8.60 25.60
N ASN A 296 -10.48 9.00 25.61
CA ASN A 296 -11.55 8.38 26.38
C ASN A 296 -12.12 7.15 25.68
N GLN A 297 -12.04 5.99 26.33
CA GLN A 297 -12.50 4.70 25.79
C GLN A 297 -14.02 4.68 25.53
N LYS A 298 -14.84 5.25 26.42
CA LYS A 298 -16.30 5.25 26.25
C LYS A 298 -16.73 6.03 25.01
N LEU A 299 -16.04 7.12 24.65
CA LEU A 299 -16.32 7.84 23.42
C LEU A 299 -15.99 7.00 22.17
N ARG A 300 -14.89 6.26 22.18
CA ARG A 300 -14.56 5.34 21.09
C ARG A 300 -15.57 4.20 20.99
N GLN A 301 -16.01 3.65 22.14
CA GLN A 301 -17.06 2.64 22.20
C GLN A 301 -18.41 3.18 21.69
N ALA A 302 -18.75 4.44 21.97
CA ALA A 302 -19.94 5.07 21.41
C ALA A 302 -19.92 5.14 19.88
N VAL A 303 -18.76 5.49 19.29
CA VAL A 303 -18.60 5.50 17.83
C VAL A 303 -18.70 4.08 17.26
N LEU A 304 -18.08 3.08 17.89
CA LEU A 304 -18.17 1.68 17.47
C LEU A 304 -19.64 1.20 17.48
N ALA A 305 -20.40 1.49 18.53
CA ALA A 305 -21.77 1.02 18.73
C ALA A 305 -22.77 1.55 17.69
N VAL A 306 -22.47 2.70 17.05
CA VAL A 306 -23.33 3.27 15.99
C VAL A 306 -22.77 3.08 14.59
N THR A 307 -21.60 2.49 14.45
CA THR A 307 -21.02 2.19 13.15
C THR A 307 -21.78 1.06 12.47
N ASP A 308 -22.27 1.31 11.26
CA ASP A 308 -22.78 0.28 10.36
C ASP A 308 -21.87 0.21 9.14
N GLN A 309 -21.21 -0.90 8.95
CA GLN A 309 -20.30 -1.11 7.80
C GLN A 309 -21.00 -0.93 6.47
N LYS A 310 -22.34 -1.17 6.39
CA LYS A 310 -23.10 -0.97 5.15
C LYS A 310 -23.07 0.49 4.69
N ASP A 311 -23.19 1.45 5.61
CA ASP A 311 -23.17 2.87 5.27
C ASP A 311 -21.81 3.27 4.68
N PHE A 312 -20.73 2.78 5.28
CA PHE A 312 -19.38 3.04 4.78
C PHE A 312 -19.14 2.39 3.43
N MET A 313 -19.54 1.13 3.28
CA MET A 313 -19.38 0.42 2.00
C MET A 313 -20.25 1.02 0.91
N ALA A 314 -21.46 1.48 1.23
CA ALA A 314 -22.31 2.21 0.30
C ALA A 314 -21.68 3.55 -0.14
N ALA A 315 -21.06 4.28 0.78
CA ALA A 315 -20.36 5.53 0.46
C ALA A 315 -19.10 5.30 -0.42
N VAL A 316 -18.44 4.14 -0.27
CA VAL A 316 -17.21 3.81 -1.00
C VAL A 316 -17.48 3.21 -2.38
N MET A 317 -18.45 2.28 -2.50
CA MET A 317 -18.66 1.46 -3.70
C MET A 317 -20.10 1.52 -4.25
N GLY A 318 -20.94 2.38 -3.68
CA GLY A 318 -22.38 2.40 -3.99
C GLY A 318 -23.20 1.39 -3.18
N ALA A 319 -24.48 1.68 -3.01
CA ALA A 319 -25.40 0.82 -2.28
C ALA A 319 -25.51 -0.57 -2.96
N ASP A 320 -25.56 -1.62 -2.15
CA ASP A 320 -25.74 -3.01 -2.58
C ASP A 320 -24.68 -3.50 -3.60
N SER A 321 -23.49 -2.89 -3.60
CA SER A 321 -22.42 -3.30 -4.51
C SER A 321 -21.94 -4.72 -4.19
N PRO A 322 -21.87 -5.63 -5.19
CA PRO A 322 -21.34 -6.99 -5.01
C PRO A 322 -19.83 -7.00 -4.72
N LEU A 323 -19.16 -5.85 -4.82
CA LEU A 323 -17.74 -5.69 -4.56
C LEU A 323 -17.45 -5.40 -3.07
N THR A 324 -18.47 -5.36 -2.22
CA THR A 324 -18.33 -5.05 -0.79
C THR A 324 -18.64 -6.26 0.09
N GLN A 325 -18.04 -6.28 1.27
CA GLN A 325 -18.31 -7.25 2.32
C GLN A 325 -18.42 -6.54 3.66
N THR A 326 -19.48 -6.83 4.40
CA THR A 326 -19.75 -6.34 5.76
C THR A 326 -19.74 -7.51 6.76
N GLY A 327 -19.86 -7.23 8.05
CA GLY A 327 -19.66 -8.24 9.10
C GLY A 327 -18.19 -8.61 9.23
N VAL A 328 -17.29 -7.66 8.96
CA VAL A 328 -15.84 -7.85 8.99
C VAL A 328 -15.31 -7.40 10.34
N GLY A 329 -14.63 -8.30 11.05
CA GLY A 329 -13.97 -8.04 12.33
C GLY A 329 -12.63 -7.35 12.18
N VAL A 330 -11.73 -7.68 13.10
CA VAL A 330 -10.38 -7.12 13.16
C VAL A 330 -9.50 -7.71 12.08
N PHE A 331 -9.57 -9.02 11.86
CA PHE A 331 -8.75 -9.72 10.86
C PHE A 331 -9.52 -9.98 9.58
N THR A 332 -8.81 -9.87 8.46
CA THR A 332 -9.38 -10.00 7.12
C THR A 332 -10.07 -11.36 6.92
N PRO A 333 -11.33 -11.41 6.46
CA PRO A 333 -12.01 -12.65 6.10
C PRO A 333 -11.23 -13.48 5.08
N GLY A 334 -11.26 -14.81 5.28
CA GLY A 334 -10.49 -15.75 4.45
C GLY A 334 -9.03 -15.90 4.85
N THR A 335 -8.54 -15.17 5.86
CA THR A 335 -7.21 -15.38 6.44
C THR A 335 -7.29 -16.26 7.69
N PRO A 336 -6.18 -16.89 8.12
CA PRO A 336 -6.19 -17.85 9.22
C PRO A 336 -6.72 -17.31 10.55
N LEU A 337 -6.61 -16.02 10.83
CA LEU A 337 -7.07 -15.40 12.09
C LEU A 337 -8.45 -14.76 12.01
N ALA A 338 -9.11 -14.79 10.85
CA ALA A 338 -10.48 -14.32 10.72
C ALA A 338 -11.39 -15.02 11.73
N SER A 339 -12.23 -14.26 12.42
CA SER A 339 -13.05 -14.76 13.52
C SER A 339 -14.38 -14.02 13.60
N ASP A 340 -15.40 -14.71 14.07
CA ASP A 340 -16.72 -14.18 14.41
C ASP A 340 -16.83 -13.64 15.86
N ALA A 341 -15.76 -13.79 16.66
CA ALA A 341 -15.76 -13.41 18.07
C ALA A 341 -16.07 -11.91 18.26
N GLY A 342 -17.16 -11.59 18.94
CA GLY A 342 -17.56 -10.21 19.24
C GLY A 342 -18.11 -9.44 18.04
N LEU A 343 -18.39 -10.07 16.90
CA LEU A 343 -18.94 -9.40 15.72
C LEU A 343 -20.32 -8.75 15.98
N GLU A 344 -21.05 -9.22 16.98
CA GLU A 344 -22.31 -8.59 17.40
C GLU A 344 -22.13 -7.11 17.76
N LYS A 345 -20.95 -6.67 18.13
CA LYS A 345 -20.63 -5.26 18.42
C LYS A 345 -20.80 -4.36 17.21
N ILE A 346 -20.69 -4.90 16.01
CA ILE A 346 -20.76 -4.14 14.74
C ILE A 346 -21.84 -4.65 13.79
N THR A 347 -22.44 -5.82 14.05
CA THR A 347 -23.51 -6.40 13.22
C THR A 347 -24.90 -6.28 13.83
N SER A 348 -24.99 -5.99 15.14
CA SER A 348 -26.27 -5.76 15.81
C SER A 348 -26.89 -4.45 15.36
N ARG A 349 -28.22 -4.35 15.53
CA ARG A 349 -28.94 -3.11 15.25
C ARG A 349 -28.39 -1.97 16.10
N ARG A 350 -28.12 -0.84 15.46
CA ARG A 350 -27.64 0.38 16.13
C ARG A 350 -28.62 0.84 17.22
N ASP A 351 -28.11 1.09 18.42
CA ASP A 351 -28.82 1.74 19.51
C ASP A 351 -28.21 3.12 19.78
N MET A 352 -28.73 4.13 19.09
CA MET A 352 -28.25 5.50 19.22
C MET A 352 -28.47 6.04 20.65
N ALA A 353 -29.52 5.60 21.36
CA ALA A 353 -29.77 6.02 22.75
C ALA A 353 -28.72 5.44 23.70
N ALA A 354 -28.35 4.16 23.53
CA ALA A 354 -27.27 3.54 24.30
C ALA A 354 -25.92 4.21 24.00
N ALA A 355 -25.61 4.51 22.75
CA ALA A 355 -24.38 5.20 22.39
C ALA A 355 -24.31 6.63 22.97
N ARG A 356 -25.39 7.39 22.96
CA ARG A 356 -25.44 8.72 23.60
C ARG A 356 -25.29 8.63 25.13
N ARG A 357 -25.77 7.55 25.78
CA ARG A 357 -25.46 7.30 27.19
C ARG A 357 -23.97 7.12 27.42
N LEU A 358 -23.27 6.36 26.57
CA LEU A 358 -21.82 6.22 26.68
C LEU A 358 -21.09 7.58 26.52
N VAL A 359 -21.58 8.46 25.64
CA VAL A 359 -21.03 9.82 25.51
C VAL A 359 -21.24 10.60 26.80
N ALA A 360 -22.45 10.58 27.39
CA ALA A 360 -22.73 11.25 28.67
C ALA A 360 -21.88 10.69 29.82
N GLU A 361 -21.76 9.36 29.92
CA GLU A 361 -20.98 8.69 30.95
C GLU A 361 -19.45 8.87 30.76
N SER A 362 -18.99 9.28 29.56
CA SER A 362 -17.59 9.57 29.33
C SER A 362 -17.12 10.85 30.03
N GLY A 363 -18.04 11.70 30.43
CA GLY A 363 -17.74 13.03 30.97
C GLY A 363 -17.37 14.04 29.89
N TYR A 364 -17.69 13.77 28.63
CA TYR A 364 -17.43 14.67 27.48
C TYR A 364 -18.11 16.03 27.68
N LYS A 365 -17.37 17.12 27.50
CA LYS A 365 -17.81 18.50 27.75
C LYS A 365 -17.86 19.38 26.50
N GLY A 366 -17.80 18.77 25.32
CA GLY A 366 -17.82 19.51 24.05
C GLY A 366 -16.43 19.79 23.47
N GLU A 367 -15.40 19.06 23.91
CA GLU A 367 -14.05 19.13 23.35
C GLU A 367 -14.09 18.92 21.84
N ARG A 368 -13.32 19.74 21.12
CA ARG A 368 -13.28 19.73 19.67
C ARG A 368 -12.67 18.45 19.12
N ALA A 369 -13.39 17.76 18.25
CA ALA A 369 -12.95 16.57 17.52
C ALA A 369 -12.56 16.93 16.08
N VAL A 370 -11.26 17.06 15.80
CA VAL A 370 -10.74 17.33 14.46
C VAL A 370 -10.73 16.05 13.65
N ILE A 371 -11.55 15.98 12.61
CA ILE A 371 -11.61 14.88 11.64
C ILE A 371 -10.93 15.33 10.35
N MET A 372 -9.80 14.72 10.01
CA MET A 372 -9.05 15.04 8.79
C MET A 372 -9.64 14.28 7.59
N ALA A 373 -9.94 14.98 6.49
CA ALA A 373 -10.56 14.44 5.30
C ALA A 373 -9.83 14.87 4.03
N PRO A 374 -9.22 13.93 3.27
CA PRO A 374 -8.51 14.24 2.04
C PRO A 374 -9.51 14.37 0.88
N THR A 375 -9.63 15.57 0.32
CA THR A 375 -10.58 15.86 -0.76
C THR A 375 -10.14 15.30 -2.12
N ASP A 376 -8.86 15.05 -2.27
CA ASP A 376 -8.24 14.46 -3.46
C ASP A 376 -8.15 12.90 -3.40
N PHE A 377 -8.68 12.29 -2.33
CA PHE A 377 -8.74 10.83 -2.19
C PHE A 377 -10.16 10.36 -1.86
N ALA A 378 -10.95 10.14 -2.91
CA ALA A 378 -12.40 9.96 -2.85
C ALA A 378 -12.87 8.90 -1.82
N VAL A 379 -12.24 7.73 -1.79
CA VAL A 379 -12.60 6.62 -0.88
C VAL A 379 -12.43 7.02 0.58
N ILE A 380 -11.30 7.63 0.93
CA ILE A 380 -11.02 8.04 2.31
C ILE A 380 -11.91 9.23 2.69
N ASN A 381 -12.14 10.16 1.74
CA ASN A 381 -13.06 11.28 1.95
C ASN A 381 -14.48 10.80 2.25
N ALA A 382 -15.00 9.83 1.49
CA ALA A 382 -16.31 9.24 1.73
C ALA A 382 -16.43 8.64 3.13
N MET A 383 -15.43 7.84 3.57
CA MET A 383 -15.40 7.30 4.93
C MET A 383 -15.34 8.41 5.99
N ALA A 384 -14.58 9.47 5.77
CA ALA A 384 -14.47 10.60 6.70
C ALA A 384 -15.79 11.38 6.82
N GLN A 385 -16.55 11.54 5.72
CA GLN A 385 -17.87 12.18 5.74
C GLN A 385 -18.87 11.39 6.58
N VAL A 386 -18.96 10.07 6.37
CA VAL A 386 -19.83 9.19 7.18
C VAL A 386 -19.42 9.25 8.65
N THR A 387 -18.12 9.18 8.95
CA THR A 387 -17.60 9.27 10.33
C THR A 387 -17.97 10.61 10.98
N ALA A 388 -17.83 11.72 10.26
CA ALA A 388 -18.17 13.04 10.78
C ALA A 388 -19.67 13.15 11.10
N GLN A 389 -20.52 12.59 10.26
CA GLN A 389 -21.96 12.57 10.50
C GLN A 389 -22.32 11.73 11.72
N LEU A 390 -21.75 10.52 11.85
CA LEU A 390 -21.96 9.68 13.04
C LEU A 390 -21.53 10.37 14.33
N CYS A 391 -20.39 11.07 14.31
CA CYS A 391 -19.92 11.83 15.48
C CYS A 391 -20.88 12.99 15.82
N ARG A 392 -21.41 13.72 14.83
CA ARG A 392 -22.41 14.78 15.06
C ARG A 392 -23.71 14.22 15.64
N ASP A 393 -24.19 13.08 15.13
CA ASP A 393 -25.41 12.42 15.62
C ASP A 393 -25.26 11.95 17.08
N LEU A 394 -24.03 11.66 17.51
CA LEU A 394 -23.71 11.38 18.91
C LEU A 394 -23.61 12.64 19.78
N GLY A 395 -23.66 13.85 19.20
CA GLY A 395 -23.49 15.11 19.91
C GLY A 395 -22.03 15.52 20.11
N ILE A 396 -21.10 14.92 19.38
CA ILE A 396 -19.67 15.28 19.42
C ILE A 396 -19.44 16.54 18.60
N ASN A 397 -18.67 17.49 19.13
CA ASN A 397 -18.30 18.76 18.49
C ASN A 397 -17.27 18.52 17.37
N VAL A 398 -17.74 18.29 16.15
CA VAL A 398 -16.93 17.92 15.00
C VAL A 398 -16.41 19.15 14.26
N ASP A 399 -15.10 19.24 14.16
CA ASP A 399 -14.37 20.11 13.24
C ASP A 399 -13.87 19.25 12.03
N TYR A 400 -14.59 19.37 10.90
CA TYR A 400 -14.24 18.62 9.67
C TYR A 400 -13.23 19.41 8.87
N VAL A 401 -12.00 18.94 8.84
CA VAL A 401 -10.87 19.61 8.19
C VAL A 401 -10.60 18.97 6.83
N ALA A 402 -11.09 19.65 5.78
CA ALA A 402 -10.78 19.30 4.41
C ALA A 402 -9.32 19.67 4.08
N THR A 403 -8.57 18.76 3.49
CA THR A 403 -7.16 18.92 3.13
C THR A 403 -6.84 18.03 1.94
N ASP A 404 -5.60 18.08 1.43
CA ASP A 404 -5.09 17.07 0.51
C ASP A 404 -4.48 15.87 1.26
N TRP A 405 -4.34 14.72 0.55
CA TRP A 405 -3.80 13.50 1.14
C TRP A 405 -2.37 13.65 1.64
N GLY A 406 -1.52 14.39 0.92
CA GLY A 406 -0.13 14.63 1.31
C GLY A 406 -0.04 15.39 2.64
N ALA A 407 -0.82 16.46 2.79
CA ALA A 407 -0.92 17.24 4.02
C ALA A 407 -1.50 16.42 5.19
N LEU A 408 -2.51 15.57 4.93
CA LEU A 408 -3.04 14.65 5.93
C LEU A 408 -1.96 13.69 6.43
N VAL A 409 -1.19 13.09 5.52
CA VAL A 409 -0.09 12.15 5.85
C VAL A 409 0.98 12.81 6.71
N GLN A 410 1.30 14.07 6.45
CA GLN A 410 2.22 14.83 7.30
C GLN A 410 1.60 15.11 8.68
N ARG A 411 0.37 15.63 8.69
CA ARG A 411 -0.30 16.04 9.93
C ARG A 411 -0.61 14.86 10.86
N ARG A 412 -0.92 13.66 10.34
CA ARG A 412 -1.18 12.49 11.20
C ARG A 412 0.01 12.07 12.06
N ALA A 413 1.24 12.49 11.69
CA ALA A 413 2.43 12.26 12.50
C ALA A 413 2.58 13.25 13.67
N SER A 414 1.77 14.33 13.70
CA SER A 414 1.80 15.31 14.77
C SER A 414 1.25 14.72 16.07
N ARG A 415 1.99 14.87 17.15
CA ARG A 415 1.60 14.50 18.51
C ARG A 415 1.01 15.66 19.31
N GLU A 416 0.83 16.80 18.67
CA GLU A 416 0.28 17.98 19.26
C GLU A 416 -1.22 17.83 19.55
N PRO A 417 -1.76 18.51 20.56
CA PRO A 417 -3.21 18.60 20.76
C PRO A 417 -3.85 19.40 19.61
N VAL A 418 -5.18 19.29 19.48
CA VAL A 418 -5.92 19.90 18.37
C VAL A 418 -5.78 21.43 18.31
N GLU A 419 -5.57 22.09 19.46
CA GLU A 419 -5.34 23.53 19.56
C GLU A 419 -4.01 23.98 18.95
N ARG A 420 -3.05 23.08 18.82
CA ARG A 420 -1.72 23.32 18.24
C ARG A 420 -1.52 22.60 16.90
N GLY A 421 -2.62 22.31 16.19
CA GLY A 421 -2.55 21.71 14.87
C GLY A 421 -2.57 20.18 14.86
N GLY A 422 -2.82 19.54 16.00
CA GLY A 422 -3.05 18.09 16.08
C GLY A 422 -4.37 17.65 15.46
N TRP A 423 -4.77 16.41 15.70
CA TRP A 423 -5.94 15.78 15.10
C TRP A 423 -6.59 14.79 16.09
N SER A 424 -7.86 14.43 15.84
CA SER A 424 -8.61 13.48 16.67
C SER A 424 -8.96 12.19 15.93
N ILE A 425 -9.33 12.28 14.66
CA ILE A 425 -9.70 11.14 13.80
C ILE A 425 -9.13 11.33 12.40
N PHE A 426 -8.70 10.23 11.79
CA PHE A 426 -8.63 10.08 10.34
C PHE A 426 -9.16 8.71 9.93
N CYS A 427 -9.74 8.64 8.73
CA CYS A 427 -10.06 7.37 8.09
C CYS A 427 -8.91 6.94 7.19
N THR A 428 -8.73 5.65 7.04
CA THR A 428 -7.78 5.05 6.12
C THR A 428 -8.18 3.62 5.77
N PHE A 429 -7.41 2.98 4.92
CA PHE A 429 -7.56 1.56 4.61
C PHE A 429 -6.19 0.91 4.40
N GLY A 430 -6.16 -0.40 4.41
CA GLY A 430 -5.04 -1.21 3.97
C GLY A 430 -5.50 -2.36 3.10
N ASP A 431 -4.59 -2.94 2.34
CA ASP A 431 -4.86 -4.20 1.66
C ASP A 431 -5.17 -5.31 2.68
N GLY A 432 -5.94 -6.31 2.26
CA GLY A 432 -6.38 -7.37 3.17
C GLY A 432 -5.24 -8.18 3.78
N PHE A 433 -4.04 -8.16 3.18
CA PHE A 433 -2.85 -8.76 3.78
C PHE A 433 -2.39 -7.98 5.02
N THR A 434 -2.41 -6.65 4.97
CA THR A 434 -2.04 -5.77 6.10
C THR A 434 -2.85 -6.09 7.36
N PHE A 435 -4.07 -6.57 7.21
CA PHE A 435 -4.97 -6.89 8.33
C PHE A 435 -5.14 -8.40 8.56
N SER A 436 -4.23 -9.22 8.03
CA SER A 436 -4.33 -10.69 8.15
C SER A 436 -3.84 -11.25 9.48
N ASN A 437 -2.90 -10.57 10.16
CA ASN A 437 -2.30 -11.05 11.39
C ASN A 437 -1.63 -9.93 12.20
N PRO A 438 -1.40 -10.11 13.52
CA PRO A 438 -0.87 -9.07 14.41
C PRO A 438 0.58 -8.69 14.15
N ALA A 439 1.31 -9.44 13.34
CA ALA A 439 2.69 -9.12 12.98
C ALA A 439 2.77 -7.90 12.05
N VAL A 440 1.80 -7.79 11.13
CA VAL A 440 1.78 -6.73 10.10
C VAL A 440 0.70 -5.67 10.36
N TYR A 441 -0.26 -5.92 11.22
CA TYR A 441 -1.38 -5.05 11.53
C TYR A 441 -0.99 -3.93 12.49
N THR A 442 -0.37 -2.88 11.98
CA THR A 442 0.16 -1.76 12.78
C THR A 442 -0.88 -1.01 13.62
N ALA A 443 -2.13 -0.93 13.16
CA ALA A 443 -3.20 -0.27 13.91
C ALA A 443 -3.59 -1.02 15.19
N LEU A 444 -3.23 -2.30 15.31
CA LEU A 444 -3.50 -3.13 16.48
C LEU A 444 -2.40 -3.02 17.55
N TRP A 445 -1.22 -2.46 17.22
CA TRP A 445 -0.09 -2.42 18.14
C TRP A 445 -0.33 -1.45 19.29
N GLY A 446 -0.31 -1.99 20.52
CA GLY A 446 -0.54 -1.27 21.78
C GLY A 446 0.71 -0.69 22.40
N MET A 447 1.70 -0.28 21.62
CA MET A 447 3.05 0.13 22.06
C MET A 447 3.13 1.59 22.55
N GLY A 448 2.00 2.28 22.72
CA GLY A 448 1.97 3.67 23.19
C GLY A 448 2.70 4.62 22.24
N GLU A 449 3.66 5.37 22.73
CA GLU A 449 4.43 6.34 21.93
C GLU A 449 5.18 5.73 20.73
N ARG A 450 5.45 4.45 20.76
CA ARG A 450 6.07 3.70 19.65
C ARG A 450 5.06 3.07 18.72
N ALA A 451 3.75 3.13 19.06
CA ALA A 451 2.68 2.61 18.22
C ALA A 451 2.53 3.45 16.94
N TRP A 452 1.85 2.87 15.97
CA TRP A 452 1.46 3.58 14.75
C TRP A 452 0.60 4.82 15.08
N PHE A 453 0.47 5.74 14.15
CA PHE A 453 -0.27 7.00 14.31
C PHE A 453 -1.60 6.79 15.02
N GLY A 454 -1.86 7.64 16.02
CA GLY A 454 -2.96 7.46 16.98
C GLY A 454 -2.49 6.88 18.33
N TRP A 455 -1.29 6.32 18.40
CA TRP A 455 -0.54 5.98 19.62
C TRP A 455 -1.35 5.17 20.65
N TYR A 456 -2.05 4.13 20.15
CA TYR A 456 -2.75 3.18 21.01
C TYR A 456 -1.80 2.57 22.02
N ASN A 457 -2.23 2.54 23.29
CA ASN A 457 -1.45 2.02 24.40
C ASN A 457 -2.24 0.95 25.14
N SER A 458 -1.80 -0.31 25.04
CA SER A 458 -2.42 -1.44 25.71
C SER A 458 -1.40 -2.53 26.02
N PRO A 459 -0.90 -2.61 27.26
CA PRO A 459 -0.06 -3.72 27.70
C PRO A 459 -0.72 -5.10 27.52
N LYS A 460 -2.06 -5.18 27.63
CA LYS A 460 -2.81 -6.43 27.38
C LYS A 460 -2.72 -6.87 25.93
N MET A 461 -2.88 -5.94 24.98
CA MET A 461 -2.75 -6.23 23.54
C MET A 461 -1.33 -6.67 23.20
N GLU A 462 -0.31 -6.01 23.75
CA GLU A 462 1.08 -6.41 23.51
C GLU A 462 1.38 -7.78 24.11
N ALA A 463 0.86 -8.11 25.30
CA ALA A 463 1.00 -9.43 25.88
C ALA A 463 0.37 -10.53 25.00
N LEU A 464 -0.81 -10.27 24.41
CA LEU A 464 -1.45 -11.20 23.46
C LEU A 464 -0.63 -11.32 22.17
N ARG A 465 -0.10 -10.22 21.65
CA ARG A 465 0.78 -10.22 20.48
C ARG A 465 2.07 -10.99 20.75
N ASP A 466 2.68 -10.79 21.90
CA ASP A 466 3.88 -11.54 22.32
C ASP A 466 3.62 -13.05 22.40
N ALA A 467 2.51 -13.44 23.03
CA ALA A 467 2.09 -14.83 23.09
C ALA A 467 1.80 -15.42 21.70
N TRP A 468 1.25 -14.61 20.78
CA TRP A 468 1.00 -15.04 19.41
C TRP A 468 2.29 -15.32 18.63
N PHE A 469 3.34 -14.52 18.82
CA PHE A 469 4.65 -14.77 18.21
C PHE A 469 5.31 -16.04 18.74
N ASP A 470 5.06 -16.38 20.00
CA ASP A 470 5.62 -17.55 20.68
C ASP A 470 4.69 -18.79 20.58
N ALA A 471 3.54 -18.67 19.90
CA ALA A 471 2.56 -19.75 19.78
C ALA A 471 3.10 -20.92 18.94
N PRO A 472 2.99 -22.18 19.44
CA PRO A 472 3.61 -23.32 18.81
C PRO A 472 2.90 -23.79 17.53
N ASP A 473 1.62 -23.43 17.35
CA ASP A 473 0.80 -23.91 16.25
C ASP A 473 -0.30 -22.91 15.84
N LEU A 474 -0.92 -23.18 14.70
CA LEU A 474 -1.99 -22.33 14.15
C LEU A 474 -3.21 -22.26 15.07
N ALA A 475 -3.59 -23.34 15.74
CA ALA A 475 -4.75 -23.35 16.64
C ALA A 475 -4.55 -22.39 17.83
N SER A 476 -3.35 -22.39 18.41
CA SER A 476 -2.95 -21.44 19.45
C SER A 476 -2.94 -20.00 18.93
N GLN A 477 -2.43 -19.78 17.72
CA GLN A 477 -2.46 -18.46 17.05
C GLN A 477 -3.90 -17.97 16.81
N GLN A 478 -4.78 -18.85 16.37
CA GLN A 478 -6.21 -18.55 16.16
C GLN A 478 -6.92 -18.20 17.47
N ARG A 479 -6.67 -18.92 18.56
CA ARG A 479 -7.23 -18.59 19.87
C ARG A 479 -6.79 -17.21 20.33
N LEU A 480 -5.50 -16.91 20.23
CA LEU A 480 -4.97 -15.57 20.58
C LEU A 480 -5.49 -14.48 19.65
N GLY A 481 -5.69 -14.76 18.37
CA GLY A 481 -6.34 -13.84 17.42
C GLY A 481 -7.78 -13.49 17.84
N ARG A 482 -8.55 -14.48 18.33
CA ARG A 482 -9.89 -14.24 18.89
C ARG A 482 -9.85 -13.35 20.12
N GLU A 483 -8.91 -13.60 21.04
CA GLU A 483 -8.74 -12.79 22.25
C GLU A 483 -8.34 -11.35 21.91
N MET A 484 -7.45 -11.16 20.92
CA MET A 484 -7.08 -9.82 20.41
C MET A 484 -8.28 -9.10 19.79
N GLN A 485 -9.13 -9.81 19.03
CA GLN A 485 -10.32 -9.21 18.42
C GLN A 485 -11.33 -8.76 19.50
N LEU A 486 -11.58 -9.58 20.51
CA LEU A 486 -12.45 -9.21 21.63
C LEU A 486 -11.92 -8.00 22.39
N LEU A 487 -10.62 -7.98 22.68
CA LEU A 487 -9.96 -6.85 23.34
C LEU A 487 -10.00 -5.58 22.45
N ALA A 488 -9.84 -5.72 21.14
CA ALA A 488 -9.96 -4.59 20.22
C ALA A 488 -11.39 -4.03 20.17
N PHE A 489 -12.43 -4.83 20.31
CA PHE A 489 -13.80 -4.35 20.44
C PHE A 489 -14.11 -3.75 21.82
N GLU A 490 -13.33 -4.10 22.85
CA GLU A 490 -13.44 -3.49 24.18
C GLU A 490 -12.73 -2.13 24.24
N GLU A 491 -11.46 -2.09 23.86
CA GLU A 491 -10.62 -0.90 24.00
C GLU A 491 -10.73 0.08 22.82
N VAL A 492 -11.24 -0.40 21.68
CA VAL A 492 -11.50 0.33 20.43
C VAL A 492 -10.28 1.14 19.96
N PRO A 493 -9.17 0.48 19.61
CA PRO A 493 -8.03 1.17 19.02
C PRO A 493 -8.35 1.78 17.65
N PHE A 494 -9.32 1.20 16.96
CA PHE A 494 -9.90 1.62 15.68
C PHE A 494 -11.29 0.99 15.52
N VAL A 495 -12.02 1.43 14.49
CA VAL A 495 -13.31 0.80 14.11
C VAL A 495 -13.16 0.21 12.72
N PRO A 496 -13.39 -1.10 12.50
CA PRO A 496 -13.39 -1.71 11.17
C PRO A 496 -14.64 -1.30 10.39
N LEU A 497 -14.47 -0.93 9.11
CA LEU A 497 -15.51 -0.33 8.26
C LEU A 497 -16.02 -1.25 7.15
N GLY A 498 -15.58 -2.52 7.12
CA GLY A 498 -15.87 -3.44 6.02
C GLY A 498 -14.74 -3.51 5.01
N ILE A 499 -14.95 -4.34 3.97
CA ILE A 499 -13.99 -4.58 2.90
C ILE A 499 -14.65 -4.30 1.56
N TRP A 500 -13.88 -3.74 0.63
CA TRP A 500 -14.27 -3.63 -0.77
C TRP A 500 -13.17 -4.16 -1.68
N ARG A 501 -13.59 -4.76 -2.81
CA ARG A 501 -12.69 -5.16 -3.89
C ARG A 501 -12.66 -4.04 -4.91
N GLN A 502 -11.51 -3.41 -5.06
CA GLN A 502 -11.33 -2.28 -5.95
C GLN A 502 -11.06 -2.77 -7.38
N PRO A 503 -11.96 -2.53 -8.36
CA PRO A 503 -11.65 -2.79 -9.75
C PRO A 503 -10.62 -1.79 -10.26
N ILE A 504 -9.85 -2.23 -11.25
CA ILE A 504 -9.03 -1.36 -12.11
C ILE A 504 -9.76 -1.11 -13.43
N ALA A 505 -9.40 -0.04 -14.12
CA ALA A 505 -9.80 0.16 -15.50
C ALA A 505 -8.55 0.30 -16.38
N ARG A 506 -8.47 -0.49 -17.46
CA ARG A 506 -7.33 -0.48 -18.37
C ARG A 506 -7.75 -0.54 -19.83
N ARG A 507 -6.87 -0.12 -20.72
CA ARG A 507 -7.02 -0.37 -22.15
C ARG A 507 -6.90 -1.87 -22.45
N SER A 508 -7.65 -2.36 -23.42
CA SER A 508 -7.65 -3.78 -23.81
C SER A 508 -6.32 -4.26 -24.40
N ASN A 509 -5.50 -3.34 -24.96
CA ASN A 509 -4.16 -3.63 -25.46
C ASN A 509 -3.09 -3.67 -24.35
N VAL A 510 -3.42 -3.35 -23.11
CA VAL A 510 -2.56 -3.58 -21.95
C VAL A 510 -2.92 -4.94 -21.37
N THR A 511 -1.97 -5.86 -21.32
CA THR A 511 -2.16 -7.26 -20.92
C THR A 511 -1.09 -7.69 -19.92
N GLY A 512 -1.25 -8.88 -19.32
CA GLY A 512 -0.26 -9.45 -18.42
C GLY A 512 -0.24 -8.82 -17.01
N ILE A 513 -1.26 -8.05 -16.65
CA ILE A 513 -1.40 -7.56 -15.26
C ILE A 513 -1.60 -8.76 -14.35
N LEU A 514 -0.76 -8.88 -13.34
CA LEU A 514 -0.80 -9.97 -12.37
C LEU A 514 -1.94 -9.76 -11.36
N ARG A 515 -2.48 -10.86 -10.87
CA ARG A 515 -3.29 -10.83 -9.64
C ARG A 515 -2.35 -10.59 -8.48
N ALA A 516 -2.56 -9.50 -7.77
CA ALA A 516 -1.66 -9.07 -6.71
C ALA A 516 -2.38 -8.16 -5.72
N THR A 517 -1.80 -7.99 -4.54
CA THR A 517 -2.27 -7.02 -3.54
C THR A 517 -1.99 -5.57 -3.93
N ARG A 518 -1.20 -5.34 -4.99
CA ARG A 518 -0.73 -4.03 -5.45
C ARG A 518 -0.62 -3.99 -6.98
N PRO A 519 -0.66 -2.80 -7.62
CA PRO A 519 -0.35 -2.68 -9.04
C PRO A 519 1.14 -3.02 -9.29
N LEU A 520 1.38 -4.03 -10.12
CA LEU A 520 2.72 -4.49 -10.49
C LEU A 520 2.93 -4.26 -11.99
N PHE A 521 4.10 -3.73 -12.38
CA PHE A 521 4.38 -3.33 -13.75
C PHE A 521 5.32 -4.28 -14.49
N TRP A 522 5.93 -5.27 -13.80
CA TRP A 522 6.54 -6.41 -14.50
C TRP A 522 5.47 -7.35 -15.03
N ASN A 523 5.80 -8.15 -16.03
CA ASN A 523 4.87 -8.99 -16.79
C ASN A 523 3.87 -8.22 -17.67
N VAL A 524 3.67 -6.91 -17.44
CA VAL A 524 2.75 -6.07 -18.21
C VAL A 524 3.27 -5.85 -19.61
N ARG A 525 2.40 -5.99 -20.62
CA ARG A 525 2.66 -5.75 -22.03
C ARG A 525 1.66 -4.74 -22.59
N LYS A 526 2.10 -3.95 -23.55
CA LYS A 526 1.25 -3.06 -24.34
C LYS A 526 1.46 -3.38 -25.82
N ALA A 527 0.36 -3.76 -26.49
CA ALA A 527 0.33 -4.09 -27.93
C ALA A 527 0.11 -2.83 -28.80
#